data_94f73641babaf3e67430785158e810c5
#
_entry.id   94f73641babaf3e67430785158e810c5
#
_cell.length_a   1.000
_cell.length_b   1.000
_cell.length_c   1.000
_cell.angle_alpha   90.00
_cell.angle_beta   90.00
_cell.angle_gamma   90.00
#
_symmetry.space_group_name_H-M   'P 1'
#
loop_
_entity.id
_entity.type
_entity.pdbx_description
1 polymer ?
#
loop_
_entity_poly.entity_id
_entity_poly.type
_entity_poly.pdbx_seq_one_letter_code
_entity_poly.pdbx_strand_id
1 'polypeptide(L)'
;MGSDGAGTGFSAHPEKLGDAGDKLVTASGDVSGVKDILGKLNMSDPAVFGEYAGDAGKSFWSAWQDELQVNIDALSDLGGKVHTTVANYAKADHGVQQQYQQGA
;
A
#
# COMPACT_ATOMS: atom_id res chain seq x y z
N MET A 1 6.61 -21.65 14.13
CA MET A 1 6.32 -21.52 13.45
C MET A 1 6.51 -21.69 12.60
N GLY A 2 6.70 -21.66 12.67
CA GLY A 2 6.35 -21.90 11.83
C GLY A 2 7.14 -22.48 10.87
N SER A 3 7.80 -23.32 11.16
CA SER A 3 8.57 -23.96 10.21
C SER A 3 7.76 -24.41 9.07
N ASP A 4 6.68 -24.94 9.39
CA ASP A 4 5.86 -25.29 8.33
C ASP A 4 5.51 -24.08 7.59
N GLY A 5 5.58 -22.97 8.22
CA GLY A 5 5.38 -21.76 7.55
C GLY A 5 6.42 -21.49 6.51
N ALA A 6 7.62 -21.98 6.67
CA ALA A 6 8.66 -21.61 5.76
C ALA A 6 8.40 -22.09 4.35
N GLY A 7 8.04 -23.33 4.19
CA GLY A 7 7.83 -23.86 2.86
C GLY A 7 6.42 -23.73 2.39
N THR A 8 5.48 -23.75 3.32
CA THR A 8 4.09 -23.89 2.98
C THR A 8 3.26 -22.67 3.30
N GLY A 9 3.83 -21.70 4.03
CA GLY A 9 3.09 -20.56 4.49
C GLY A 9 2.45 -19.78 3.36
N PHE A 10 3.18 -19.55 2.29
CA PHE A 10 2.64 -18.80 1.16
C PHE A 10 1.55 -19.54 0.43
N SER A 11 1.79 -20.79 0.15
CA SER A 11 0.81 -21.57 -0.59
C SER A 11 -0.42 -21.85 0.24
N ALA A 12 -0.31 -21.80 1.56
CA ALA A 12 -1.43 -22.15 2.43
C ALA A 12 -2.43 -21.02 2.61
N HIS A 13 -2.04 -19.76 2.34
CA HIS A 13 -2.87 -18.62 2.71
C HIS A 13 -2.95 -17.53 1.64
N PRO A 14 -3.28 -17.87 0.39
CA PRO A 14 -3.38 -16.84 -0.65
C PRO A 14 -4.51 -15.84 -0.38
N GLU A 15 -5.60 -16.25 0.26
CA GLU A 15 -6.66 -15.32 0.57
C GLU A 15 -6.22 -14.32 1.63
N LYS A 16 -5.40 -14.73 2.57
CA LYS A 16 -4.87 -13.80 3.57
C LYS A 16 -3.91 -12.80 2.95
N LEU A 17 -3.14 -13.25 1.98
CA LEU A 17 -2.24 -12.38 1.26
C LEU A 17 -3.06 -11.38 0.42
N GLY A 18 -4.14 -11.82 -0.18
CA GLY A 18 -5.05 -10.93 -0.90
C GLY A 18 -5.66 -9.88 0.02
N ASP A 19 -6.06 -10.29 1.23
CA ASP A 19 -6.58 -9.35 2.23
C ASP A 19 -5.51 -8.32 2.62
N ALA A 20 -4.27 -8.75 2.75
CA ALA A 20 -3.17 -7.83 3.04
C ALA A 20 -2.99 -6.83 1.91
N GLY A 21 -3.08 -7.28 0.67
CA GLY A 21 -3.03 -6.39 -0.49
C GLY A 21 -4.15 -5.37 -0.48
N ASP A 22 -5.37 -5.80 -0.14
CA ASP A 22 -6.52 -4.90 -0.02
C ASP A 22 -6.28 -3.84 1.06
N LYS A 23 -5.71 -4.25 2.18
CA LYS A 23 -5.41 -3.31 3.26
C LYS A 23 -4.36 -2.29 2.85
N LEU A 24 -3.38 -2.70 2.06
CA LEU A 24 -2.38 -1.77 1.55
C LEU A 24 -2.99 -0.74 0.62
N VAL A 25 -3.90 -1.16 -0.24
CA VAL A 25 -4.60 -0.24 -1.14
C VAL A 25 -5.50 0.70 -0.33
N THR A 26 -6.19 0.17 0.68
CA THR A 26 -7.03 0.98 1.56
C THR A 26 -6.16 2.01 2.31
N ALA A 27 -5.01 1.58 2.82
CA ALA A 27 -4.09 2.48 3.50
C ALA A 27 -3.60 3.60 2.57
N SER A 28 -3.33 3.28 1.31
CA SER A 28 -2.97 4.28 0.31
C SER A 28 -4.07 5.34 0.18
N GLY A 29 -5.33 4.89 0.11
CA GLY A 29 -6.47 5.78 0.05
C GLY A 29 -6.61 6.64 1.30
N ASP A 30 -6.35 6.07 2.47
CA ASP A 30 -6.42 6.80 3.73
C ASP A 30 -5.36 7.90 3.79
N VAL A 31 -4.14 7.60 3.37
CA VAL A 31 -3.06 8.59 3.32
C VAL A 31 -3.40 9.68 2.32
N SER A 32 -3.98 9.31 1.18
CA SER A 32 -4.43 10.27 0.18
C SER A 32 -5.48 11.22 0.77
N GLY A 33 -6.40 10.69 1.58
CA GLY A 33 -7.40 11.51 2.26
C GLY A 33 -6.77 12.49 3.23
N VAL A 34 -5.79 12.04 4.00
CA VAL A 34 -5.04 12.91 4.90
C VAL A 34 -4.33 14.01 4.11
N LYS A 35 -3.70 13.64 3.01
CA LYS A 35 -3.00 14.60 2.15
C LYS A 35 -3.98 15.68 1.64
N ASP A 36 -5.17 15.26 1.22
CA ASP A 36 -6.18 16.21 0.74
C ASP A 36 -6.62 17.18 1.84
N ILE A 37 -6.87 16.65 3.04
CA ILE A 37 -7.26 17.49 4.17
C ILE A 37 -6.18 18.51 4.48
N LEU A 38 -4.94 18.04 4.58
CA LEU A 38 -3.81 18.92 4.86
C LEU A 38 -3.61 19.94 3.73
N GLY A 39 -3.86 19.53 2.48
CA GLY A 39 -3.73 20.42 1.33
C GLY A 39 -4.68 21.61 1.37
N LYS A 40 -5.75 21.53 2.15
CA LYS A 40 -6.71 22.61 2.29
C LYS A 40 -6.27 23.65 3.33
N LEU A 41 -5.23 23.36 4.11
CA LEU A 41 -4.73 24.31 5.08
C LEU A 41 -3.87 25.37 4.39
N ASN A 42 -4.09 26.61 4.78
CA ASN A 42 -3.28 27.69 4.27
C ASN A 42 -2.01 27.83 5.11
N MET A 43 -0.94 27.26 4.63
CA MET A 43 0.32 27.21 5.37
C MET A 43 1.07 28.53 5.41
N SER A 44 0.62 29.51 4.64
CA SER A 44 1.17 30.85 4.75
C SER A 44 0.37 31.74 5.72
N ASP A 45 -0.74 31.21 6.25
CA ASP A 45 -1.55 31.95 7.18
C ASP A 45 -0.83 32.06 8.53
N PRO A 46 -0.63 33.28 9.06
CA PRO A 46 0.01 33.45 10.36
C PRO A 46 -0.69 32.71 11.50
N ALA A 47 -2.00 32.46 11.37
CA ALA A 47 -2.74 31.73 12.37
C ALA A 47 -2.28 30.27 12.50
N VAL A 48 -1.67 29.73 11.44
CA VAL A 48 -1.21 28.34 11.44
C VAL A 48 0.22 28.21 11.99
N PHE A 49 1.15 29.03 11.46
CA PHE A 49 2.57 28.92 11.82
C PHE A 49 3.14 30.15 12.48
N GLY A 50 2.33 31.19 12.67
CA GLY A 50 2.82 32.44 13.18
C GLY A 50 3.35 33.34 12.08
N GLU A 51 3.51 34.62 12.43
CA GLU A 51 3.77 35.65 11.44
C GLU A 51 5.09 35.50 10.73
N TYR A 52 6.09 34.98 11.45
CA TYR A 52 7.45 34.91 10.93
C TYR A 52 7.83 33.57 10.33
N ALA A 53 6.92 32.61 10.34
CA ALA A 53 7.20 31.25 9.88
C ALA A 53 6.51 30.90 8.55
N GLY A 54 5.92 31.88 7.89
CA GLY A 54 5.12 31.61 6.70
C GLY A 54 5.86 30.88 5.59
N ASP A 55 7.06 31.37 5.23
CA ASP A 55 7.84 30.74 4.16
C ASP A 55 8.39 29.38 4.60
N ALA A 56 8.86 29.30 5.84
CA ALA A 56 9.32 28.03 6.39
C ALA A 56 8.18 27.04 6.45
N GLY A 57 6.99 27.49 6.81
CA GLY A 57 5.80 26.66 6.83
C GLY A 57 5.43 26.13 5.45
N LYS A 58 5.52 26.97 4.43
CA LYS A 58 5.27 26.55 3.05
C LYS A 58 6.26 25.50 2.59
N SER A 59 7.53 25.70 2.88
CA SER A 59 8.56 24.75 2.50
C SER A 59 8.37 23.41 3.21
N PHE A 60 8.10 23.44 4.49
CA PHE A 60 7.81 22.25 5.28
C PHE A 60 6.59 21.53 4.72
N TRP A 61 5.55 22.28 4.44
CA TRP A 61 4.30 21.72 3.93
C TRP A 61 4.50 21.06 2.57
N SER A 62 5.22 21.73 1.67
CA SER A 62 5.51 21.17 0.36
C SER A 62 6.30 19.88 0.48
N ALA A 63 7.30 19.84 1.35
CA ALA A 63 8.08 18.62 1.58
C ALA A 63 7.20 17.50 2.14
N TRP A 64 6.28 17.83 3.04
CA TRP A 64 5.37 16.86 3.62
C TRP A 64 4.42 16.26 2.58
N GLN A 65 3.89 17.12 1.71
CA GLN A 65 3.02 16.64 0.64
C GLN A 65 3.76 15.70 -0.30
N ASP A 66 5.00 16.00 -0.61
CA ASP A 66 5.81 15.12 -1.44
C ASP A 66 6.05 13.78 -0.76
N GLU A 67 6.34 13.78 0.54
CA GLU A 67 6.53 12.55 1.31
C GLU A 67 5.24 11.73 1.36
N LEU A 68 4.11 12.38 1.59
CA LEU A 68 2.84 11.69 1.60
C LEU A 68 2.55 11.05 0.25
N GLN A 69 2.86 11.75 -0.84
CA GLN A 69 2.66 11.20 -2.18
C GLN A 69 3.54 9.97 -2.40
N VAL A 70 4.79 10.01 -1.95
CA VAL A 70 5.68 8.86 -2.03
C VAL A 70 5.07 7.67 -1.28
N ASN A 71 4.52 7.90 -0.10
CA ASN A 71 3.89 6.85 0.68
C ASN A 71 2.64 6.29 0.01
N ILE A 72 1.82 7.17 -0.56
CA ILE A 72 0.62 6.76 -1.30
C ILE A 72 1.02 5.83 -2.45
N ASP A 73 2.01 6.26 -3.23
CA ASP A 73 2.46 5.50 -4.40
C ASP A 73 3.07 4.16 -3.98
N ALA A 74 3.87 4.17 -2.91
CA ALA A 74 4.50 2.95 -2.42
C ALA A 74 3.47 1.94 -1.92
N LEU A 75 2.48 2.40 -1.16
CA LEU A 75 1.43 1.52 -0.65
C LEU A 75 0.59 0.95 -1.78
N SER A 76 0.22 1.78 -2.74
CA SER A 76 -0.55 1.34 -3.89
C SER A 76 0.23 0.34 -4.72
N ASP A 77 1.51 0.62 -4.98
CA ASP A 77 2.37 -0.27 -5.75
C ASP A 77 2.54 -1.62 -5.06
N LEU A 78 2.80 -1.58 -3.76
CA LEU A 78 2.96 -2.81 -2.99
C LEU A 78 1.67 -3.62 -2.97
N GLY A 79 0.53 -2.96 -2.79
CA GLY A 79 -0.75 -3.63 -2.83
C GLY A 79 -1.00 -4.29 -4.18
N GLY A 80 -0.66 -3.61 -5.27
CA GLY A 80 -0.78 -4.17 -6.62
C GLY A 80 0.12 -5.39 -6.81
N LYS A 81 1.34 -5.32 -6.30
CA LYS A 81 2.27 -6.45 -6.39
C LYS A 81 1.78 -7.65 -5.59
N VAL A 82 1.20 -7.41 -4.43
CA VAL A 82 0.62 -8.48 -3.62
C VAL A 82 -0.52 -9.15 -4.39
N HIS A 83 -1.40 -8.37 -4.98
CA HIS A 83 -2.50 -8.92 -5.76
C HIS A 83 -2.00 -9.71 -6.97
N THR A 84 -0.97 -9.23 -7.64
CA THR A 84 -0.37 -9.96 -8.76
C THR A 84 0.21 -11.29 -8.29
N THR A 85 0.87 -11.30 -7.14
CA THR A 85 1.43 -12.50 -6.57
C THR A 85 0.32 -13.52 -6.27
N VAL A 86 -0.79 -13.07 -5.69
CA VAL A 86 -1.93 -13.94 -5.40
C VAL A 86 -2.49 -14.52 -6.68
N ALA A 87 -2.65 -13.70 -7.70
CA ALA A 87 -3.17 -14.16 -8.99
C ALA A 87 -2.24 -15.21 -9.62
N ASN A 88 -0.93 -14.99 -9.50
CA ASN A 88 0.04 -15.94 -10.02
C ASN A 88 -0.01 -17.27 -9.27
N TYR A 89 -0.19 -17.22 -7.97
CA TYR A 89 -0.38 -18.43 -7.19
C TYR A 89 -1.62 -19.18 -7.61
N ALA A 90 -2.71 -18.49 -7.80
CA ALA A 90 -3.96 -19.12 -8.22
C ALA A 90 -3.79 -19.80 -9.58
N LYS A 91 -3.09 -19.16 -10.51
CA LYS A 91 -2.81 -19.76 -11.81
C LYS A 91 -1.94 -21.00 -11.69
N ALA A 92 -0.92 -20.93 -10.86
CA ALA A 92 -0.01 -22.05 -10.67
C ALA A 92 -0.75 -23.25 -10.07
N ASP A 93 -1.55 -23.03 -9.05
CA ASP A 93 -2.34 -24.09 -8.45
C ASP A 93 -3.29 -24.70 -9.46
N HIS A 94 -3.96 -23.88 -10.22
CA HIS A 94 -4.90 -24.38 -11.23
C HIS A 94 -4.16 -25.19 -12.29
N GLY A 95 -3.02 -24.72 -12.75
CA GLY A 95 -2.21 -25.43 -13.72
C GLY A 95 -1.74 -26.78 -13.20
N VAL A 96 -1.30 -26.82 -11.96
CA VAL A 96 -0.87 -28.07 -11.33
C VAL A 96 -2.04 -29.05 -11.24
N GLN A 97 -3.19 -28.59 -10.82
CA GLN A 97 -4.37 -29.43 -10.75
C GLN A 97 -4.74 -30.01 -12.10
N GLN A 98 -4.70 -29.20 -13.14
CA GLN A 98 -5.01 -29.68 -14.48
C GLN A 98 -4.01 -30.73 -14.93
N GLN A 99 -2.74 -30.52 -14.70
CA GLN A 99 -1.72 -31.50 -15.05
C GLN A 99 -1.94 -32.81 -14.31
N TYR A 100 -2.28 -32.71 -13.04
CA TYR A 100 -2.51 -33.88 -12.21
C TYR A 100 -3.70 -34.67 -12.72
N GLN A 101 -4.76 -34.00 -13.06
CA GLN A 101 -5.95 -34.66 -13.59
C GLN A 101 -5.67 -35.30 -14.94
N GLN A 102 -4.91 -34.63 -15.78
CA GLN A 102 -4.55 -35.18 -17.09
C GLN A 102 -3.62 -36.39 -16.96
N GLY A 103 -2.76 -36.35 -15.98
CA GLY A 103 -1.83 -37.44 -15.78
C GLY A 103 -2.44 -38.66 -15.13
N ALA A 104 -3.58 -38.49 -14.56
CA ALA A 104 -4.26 -39.61 -13.95
C ALA A 104 -5.03 -40.37 -14.98
#